data_f08bbc20c8e87cd9800c9fc2e01647a0
#
_entry.id   f08bbc20c8e87cd9800c9fc2e01647a0
#
_cell.length_a   1.000
_cell.length_b   1.000
_cell.length_c   1.000
_cell.angle_alpha   90.00
_cell.angle_beta   90.00
_cell.angle_gamma   90.00
#
_symmetry.space_group_name_H-M   'P 1'
#
loop_
_entity.id
_entity.type
_entity.pdbx_description
1 polymer ?
#
loop_
_entity_poly.entity_id
_entity_poly.type
_entity_poly.pdbx_seq_one_letter_code
_entity_poly.pdbx_strand_id
1 'polypeptide(L)'
;MYPLGASYDGAGVNFALYSQVAQKVELCLFDEDDAETRVEMTEQNSYVWHNYIPGLQPGQRYGYRVYGPYDPANGLRCNPNKLLLDPYAKAIEGNIDGDESLFSYWFKSPDDNTAMNDLDSAAHTMKSAVINPYFDWGNDQHPYIPYHDSVIYEAHVRGMTNLNMDVPPDIRGTYAGLAHPSVIEYLKKLGVTAIELMPIHQFVNDSFLQEKGLSNYWGYNTIGFFAPHNAYSSSGERGEQVNEFKAMVKAYHHAGMEVILDVVYNHTAEGNHMGPTLSFKGIDNASYYRLVEGDQQHYFDTCLLYTSPSP
;
A
#
# COMPACT_ATOMS: atom_id res chain seq x y z
N MET A 1 0.18 6.92 -20.60
CA MET A 1 -1.12 6.44 -20.10
C MET A 1 -1.00 5.14 -19.30
N TYR A 2 -0.50 4.07 -19.82
CA TYR A 2 -0.26 2.80 -19.10
C TYR A 2 1.22 2.49 -18.98
N PRO A 3 1.65 1.76 -17.92
CA PRO A 3 0.83 1.25 -16.81
C PRO A 3 0.36 2.34 -15.85
N LEU A 4 -0.71 2.06 -15.05
CA LEU A 4 -1.13 2.91 -13.95
C LEU A 4 -0.06 2.94 -12.85
N GLY A 5 -0.01 4.03 -12.08
CA GLY A 5 1.01 4.30 -11.09
C GLY A 5 2.22 5.01 -11.63
N ALA A 6 3.31 5.05 -10.85
CA ALA A 6 4.58 5.64 -11.24
C ALA A 6 5.45 4.62 -11.99
N SER A 7 5.96 5.01 -13.15
CA SER A 7 6.83 4.19 -13.99
C SER A 7 8.09 4.94 -14.36
N TYR A 8 9.22 4.49 -13.79
CA TYR A 8 10.56 4.99 -14.08
C TYR A 8 11.15 4.31 -15.33
N ASP A 9 11.69 5.10 -16.26
CA ASP A 9 12.27 4.62 -17.53
C ASP A 9 13.78 4.86 -17.68
N GLY A 10 14.43 5.41 -16.64
CA GLY A 10 15.84 5.78 -16.64
C GLY A 10 16.11 7.25 -16.96
N ALA A 11 15.16 7.96 -17.56
CA ALA A 11 15.26 9.38 -17.91
C ALA A 11 14.30 10.27 -17.09
N GLY A 12 13.25 9.65 -16.53
CA GLY A 12 12.24 10.31 -15.74
C GLY A 12 11.16 9.33 -15.29
N VAL A 13 10.02 9.86 -14.88
CA VAL A 13 8.91 9.07 -14.34
C VAL A 13 7.61 9.48 -15.02
N ASN A 14 6.88 8.50 -15.55
CA ASN A 14 5.50 8.68 -15.96
C ASN A 14 4.58 8.33 -14.78
N PHE A 15 3.69 9.25 -14.43
CA PHE A 15 2.64 9.06 -13.43
C PHE A 15 1.31 8.91 -14.13
N ALA A 16 0.50 7.94 -13.74
CA ALA A 16 -0.80 7.68 -14.33
C ALA A 16 -1.82 7.26 -13.26
N LEU A 17 -2.92 8.03 -13.17
CA LEU A 17 -3.98 7.86 -12.17
C LEU A 17 -5.34 7.77 -12.86
N TYR A 18 -6.13 6.75 -12.52
CA TYR A 18 -7.49 6.61 -13.02
C TYR A 18 -8.50 7.31 -12.09
N SER A 19 -9.35 8.16 -12.66
CA SER A 19 -10.52 8.73 -11.99
C SER A 19 -11.53 9.25 -13.02
N GLN A 20 -12.78 8.79 -12.93
CA GLN A 20 -13.90 9.26 -13.77
C GLN A 20 -14.47 10.58 -13.28
N VAL A 21 -14.40 10.83 -11.96
CA VAL A 21 -15.06 11.99 -11.33
C VAL A 21 -14.13 13.18 -11.15
N ALA A 22 -12.80 12.98 -11.28
CA ALA A 22 -11.84 14.06 -11.14
C ALA A 22 -12.05 15.15 -12.21
N GLN A 23 -12.01 16.41 -11.79
CA GLN A 23 -12.04 17.60 -12.64
C GLN A 23 -10.64 18.19 -12.82
N LYS A 24 -9.74 17.94 -11.86
CA LYS A 24 -8.34 18.31 -11.88
C LYS A 24 -7.59 17.35 -10.95
N VAL A 25 -6.36 16.98 -11.32
CA VAL A 25 -5.45 16.20 -10.49
C VAL A 25 -4.13 16.94 -10.37
N GLU A 26 -3.62 17.07 -9.15
CA GLU A 26 -2.27 17.55 -8.87
C GLU A 26 -1.41 16.37 -8.39
N LEU A 27 -0.29 16.16 -9.06
CA LEU A 27 0.81 15.32 -8.58
C LEU A 27 1.60 16.15 -7.55
N CYS A 28 1.72 15.64 -6.35
CA CYS A 28 2.46 16.25 -5.25
C CYS A 28 3.79 15.53 -5.10
N LEU A 29 4.90 16.24 -5.27
CA LEU A 29 6.26 15.75 -5.11
C LEU A 29 6.85 16.32 -3.82
N PHE A 30 7.51 15.47 -3.02
CA PHE A 30 8.09 15.85 -1.73
C PHE A 30 9.61 15.75 -1.78
N ASP A 31 10.29 16.78 -1.30
CA ASP A 31 11.73 16.77 -1.12
C ASP A 31 12.15 16.17 0.23
N GLU A 32 13.44 16.21 0.56
CA GLU A 32 13.97 15.64 1.80
C GLU A 32 13.44 16.34 3.07
N ASP A 33 13.04 17.60 2.97
CA ASP A 33 12.51 18.41 4.06
C ASP A 33 10.96 18.36 4.14
N ASP A 34 10.32 17.43 3.41
CA ASP A 34 8.88 17.31 3.26
C ASP A 34 8.19 18.53 2.62
N ALA A 35 8.92 19.40 1.93
CA ALA A 35 8.31 20.49 1.18
C ALA A 35 7.60 19.95 -0.07
N GLU A 36 6.31 20.31 -0.18
CA GLU A 36 5.43 19.86 -1.27
C GLU A 36 5.56 20.76 -2.50
N THR A 37 5.88 20.18 -3.64
CA THR A 37 5.76 20.81 -4.96
C THR A 37 4.62 20.17 -5.73
N ARG A 38 3.66 20.97 -6.20
CA ARG A 38 2.48 20.51 -6.94
C ARG A 38 2.64 20.72 -8.43
N VAL A 39 2.37 19.68 -9.19
CA VAL A 39 2.38 19.69 -10.67
C VAL A 39 1.00 19.26 -11.15
N GLU A 40 0.31 20.13 -11.89
CA GLU A 40 -0.98 19.78 -12.49
C GLU A 40 -0.79 18.70 -13.56
N MET A 41 -1.59 17.64 -13.49
CA MET A 41 -1.63 16.60 -14.52
C MET A 41 -2.53 17.05 -15.66
N THR A 42 -1.93 17.46 -16.77
CA THR A 42 -2.64 18.10 -17.90
C THR A 42 -3.07 17.13 -19.00
N GLU A 43 -2.48 15.94 -19.01
CA GLU A 43 -2.78 14.90 -20.00
C GLU A 43 -3.86 13.96 -19.47
N GLN A 44 -4.94 13.78 -20.26
CA GLN A 44 -6.03 12.87 -19.90
C GLN A 44 -6.42 12.01 -21.11
N ASN A 45 -6.56 10.72 -20.90
CA ASN A 45 -7.02 9.79 -21.91
C ASN A 45 -7.89 8.68 -21.26
N SER A 46 -9.17 8.63 -21.65
CA SER A 46 -10.16 7.66 -21.13
C SER A 46 -10.19 7.60 -19.60
N TYR A 47 -10.31 8.76 -18.95
CA TYR A 47 -10.30 8.93 -17.49
C TYR A 47 -8.98 8.62 -16.79
N VAL A 48 -7.90 8.33 -17.52
CA VAL A 48 -6.56 8.22 -16.95
C VAL A 48 -5.86 9.57 -17.08
N TRP A 49 -5.60 10.19 -15.96
CA TRP A 49 -4.77 11.38 -15.81
C TRP A 49 -3.32 10.97 -15.81
N HIS A 50 -2.49 11.58 -16.64
CA HIS A 50 -1.08 11.21 -16.69
C HIS A 50 -0.18 12.38 -17.00
N ASN A 51 1.06 12.29 -16.56
CA ASN A 51 2.08 13.27 -16.87
C ASN A 51 3.47 12.62 -16.76
N TYR A 52 4.38 13.00 -17.64
CA TYR A 52 5.79 12.56 -17.58
C TYR A 52 6.64 13.68 -16.99
N ILE A 53 7.40 13.36 -15.94
CA ILE A 53 8.29 14.31 -15.28
C ILE A 53 9.74 13.88 -15.54
N PRO A 54 10.48 14.62 -16.39
CA PRO A 54 11.87 14.29 -16.72
C PRO A 54 12.79 14.53 -15.51
N GLY A 55 13.84 13.70 -15.42
CA GLY A 55 14.90 13.86 -14.41
C GLY A 55 14.56 13.32 -13.02
N LEU A 56 13.31 12.95 -12.72
CA LEU A 56 12.98 12.31 -11.45
C LEU A 56 13.64 10.94 -11.34
N GLN A 57 14.07 10.60 -10.13
CA GLN A 57 14.79 9.37 -9.82
C GLN A 57 13.99 8.47 -8.87
N PRO A 58 14.31 7.16 -8.80
CA PRO A 58 13.83 6.28 -7.74
C PRO A 58 14.12 6.87 -6.35
N GLY A 59 13.22 6.63 -5.40
CA GLY A 59 13.22 7.25 -4.08
C GLY A 59 12.41 8.54 -3.99
N GLN A 60 12.00 9.14 -5.13
CA GLN A 60 11.12 10.31 -5.12
C GLN A 60 9.81 9.99 -4.43
N ARG A 61 9.48 10.73 -3.37
CA ARG A 61 8.21 10.64 -2.65
C ARG A 61 7.13 11.42 -3.36
N TYR A 62 5.93 10.87 -3.45
CA TYR A 62 4.82 11.52 -4.13
C TYR A 62 3.46 11.08 -3.59
N GLY A 63 2.43 11.83 -3.96
CA GLY A 63 1.02 11.52 -3.78
C GLY A 63 0.18 12.35 -4.73
N TYR A 64 -1.14 12.29 -4.55
CA TYR A 64 -2.08 13.03 -5.40
C TYR A 64 -3.02 13.87 -4.58
N ARG A 65 -3.43 15.03 -5.16
CA ARG A 65 -4.59 15.80 -4.70
C ARG A 65 -5.61 15.82 -5.83
N VAL A 66 -6.82 15.40 -5.52
CA VAL A 66 -7.89 15.26 -6.52
C VAL A 66 -8.98 16.29 -6.25
N TYR A 67 -9.23 17.11 -7.25
CA TYR A 67 -10.32 18.07 -7.29
C TYR A 67 -11.49 17.47 -8.05
N GLY A 68 -12.66 17.50 -7.46
CA GLY A 68 -13.88 16.94 -8.04
C GLY A 68 -15.07 17.17 -7.11
N PRO A 69 -16.21 16.52 -7.37
CA PRO A 69 -17.38 16.69 -6.56
C PRO A 69 -17.21 16.11 -5.15
N TYR A 70 -17.69 16.86 -4.16
CA TYR A 70 -17.82 16.39 -2.78
C TYR A 70 -19.29 16.38 -2.40
N ASP A 71 -19.90 15.23 -2.48
CA ASP A 71 -21.30 14.95 -2.13
C ASP A 71 -21.38 13.54 -1.54
N PRO A 72 -21.04 13.39 -0.25
CA PRO A 72 -21.00 12.09 0.41
C PRO A 72 -22.29 11.28 0.34
N ALA A 73 -23.45 11.94 0.33
CA ALA A 73 -24.74 11.28 0.20
C ALA A 73 -24.90 10.54 -1.15
N ASN A 74 -24.26 11.03 -2.18
CA ASN A 74 -24.21 10.42 -3.52
C ASN A 74 -22.88 9.68 -3.78
N GLY A 75 -22.10 9.39 -2.74
CA GLY A 75 -20.86 8.62 -2.84
C GLY A 75 -19.66 9.38 -3.41
N LEU A 76 -19.75 10.70 -3.61
CA LEU A 76 -18.70 11.53 -4.18
C LEU A 76 -17.86 12.17 -3.06
N ARG A 77 -16.55 11.93 -3.03
CA ARG A 77 -15.72 12.24 -1.87
C ARG A 77 -14.37 12.89 -2.21
N CYS A 78 -14.27 13.57 -3.37
CA CYS A 78 -13.05 14.30 -3.71
C CYS A 78 -12.84 15.47 -2.73
N ASN A 79 -11.66 15.52 -2.11
CA ASN A 79 -11.27 16.60 -1.21
C ASN A 79 -9.78 16.94 -1.45
N PRO A 80 -9.46 18.08 -2.08
CA PRO A 80 -8.08 18.42 -2.43
C PRO A 80 -7.17 18.72 -1.23
N ASN A 81 -7.74 18.86 -0.02
CA ASN A 81 -6.96 18.98 1.20
C ASN A 81 -6.41 17.63 1.71
N LYS A 82 -6.80 16.53 1.08
CA LYS A 82 -6.28 15.20 1.42
C LYS A 82 -5.18 14.81 0.43
N LEU A 83 -3.99 14.54 0.97
CA LEU A 83 -2.93 13.90 0.20
C LEU A 83 -3.26 12.41 0.09
N LEU A 84 -3.37 11.93 -1.15
CA LEU A 84 -3.81 10.57 -1.46
C LEU A 84 -2.64 9.73 -1.96
N LEU A 85 -2.53 8.51 -1.44
CA LEU A 85 -1.62 7.49 -1.96
C LEU A 85 -2.04 7.07 -3.38
N ASP A 86 -1.05 6.75 -4.17
CA ASP A 86 -1.28 6.09 -5.46
C ASP A 86 -1.80 4.66 -5.23
N PRO A 87 -2.97 4.29 -5.76
CA PRO A 87 -3.49 2.93 -5.67
C PRO A 87 -2.56 1.86 -6.22
N TYR A 88 -1.66 2.25 -7.14
CA TYR A 88 -0.71 1.39 -7.82
C TYR A 88 0.75 1.60 -7.35
N ALA A 89 0.93 2.30 -6.22
CA ALA A 89 2.25 2.47 -5.63
C ALA A 89 2.92 1.13 -5.34
N LYS A 90 4.18 1.02 -5.70
CA LYS A 90 5.01 -0.19 -5.49
C LYS A 90 5.90 -0.08 -4.24
N ALA A 91 6.02 1.11 -3.68
CA ALA A 91 6.63 1.37 -2.39
C ALA A 91 5.89 2.51 -1.70
N ILE A 92 5.78 2.44 -0.39
CA ILE A 92 5.13 3.46 0.45
C ILE A 92 6.04 3.70 1.65
N GLU A 93 6.29 4.99 1.94
CA GLU A 93 7.08 5.46 3.08
C GLU A 93 6.17 6.01 4.16
N GLY A 94 6.56 5.83 5.42
CA GLY A 94 5.91 6.41 6.60
C GLY A 94 4.71 5.63 7.11
N ASN A 95 3.98 6.25 8.01
CA ASN A 95 2.77 5.73 8.65
C ASN A 95 1.74 6.85 8.79
N ILE A 96 0.49 6.50 9.08
CA ILE A 96 -0.51 7.46 9.57
C ILE A 96 -0.40 7.58 11.09
N ASP A 97 -0.79 8.73 11.63
CA ASP A 97 -0.75 9.01 13.08
C ASP A 97 -2.15 9.16 13.73
N GLY A 98 -3.21 9.00 12.94
CA GLY A 98 -4.60 9.08 13.42
C GLY A 98 -5.14 10.49 13.58
N ASP A 99 -4.45 11.50 13.03
CA ASP A 99 -4.91 12.90 13.07
C ASP A 99 -6.27 13.10 12.36
N GLU A 100 -7.06 14.07 12.83
CA GLU A 100 -8.39 14.36 12.26
C GLU A 100 -8.32 14.86 10.80
N SER A 101 -7.17 15.39 10.37
CA SER A 101 -6.95 15.80 8.97
C SER A 101 -7.03 14.64 7.96
N LEU A 102 -6.86 13.40 8.42
CA LEU A 102 -7.00 12.20 7.57
C LEU A 102 -8.42 11.93 7.11
N PHE A 103 -9.42 12.57 7.74
CA PHE A 103 -10.83 12.37 7.41
C PHE A 103 -11.33 13.49 6.50
N SER A 104 -12.10 13.16 5.47
CA SER A 104 -12.66 14.16 4.55
C SER A 104 -13.81 14.98 5.14
N TYR A 105 -14.32 14.60 6.30
CA TYR A 105 -15.44 15.25 6.98
C TYR A 105 -15.09 15.68 8.42
N TRP A 106 -15.84 16.61 8.99
CA TRP A 106 -15.68 17.04 10.37
C TRP A 106 -16.47 16.18 11.35
N PHE A 107 -15.88 15.80 12.50
CA PHE A 107 -16.53 15.07 13.58
C PHE A 107 -17.43 15.96 14.47
N LYS A 108 -18.07 16.99 13.93
CA LYS A 108 -18.80 17.99 14.73
C LYS A 108 -20.17 17.52 15.24
N SER A 109 -20.77 16.54 14.59
CA SER A 109 -22.06 15.96 14.96
C SER A 109 -22.14 14.53 14.47
N PRO A 110 -22.81 13.61 15.19
CA PRO A 110 -23.09 12.27 14.69
C PRO A 110 -23.87 12.24 13.36
N ASP A 111 -24.64 13.30 13.10
CA ASP A 111 -25.46 13.42 11.89
C ASP A 111 -24.82 14.29 10.81
N ASP A 112 -23.67 14.93 11.06
CA ASP A 112 -23.01 15.88 10.15
C ASP A 112 -21.63 15.35 9.69
N ASN A 113 -21.61 14.14 9.16
CA ASN A 113 -20.46 13.54 8.50
C ASN A 113 -20.32 13.98 7.03
N THR A 114 -21.06 15.01 6.62
CA THR A 114 -21.11 15.50 5.24
C THR A 114 -20.34 16.79 5.04
N ALA A 115 -20.08 17.57 6.11
CA ALA A 115 -19.32 18.81 5.99
C ALA A 115 -17.84 18.52 5.68
N MET A 116 -17.33 19.10 4.61
CA MET A 116 -15.95 18.90 4.15
C MET A 116 -14.95 19.40 5.21
N ASN A 117 -13.99 18.56 5.58
CA ASN A 117 -12.86 18.90 6.43
C ASN A 117 -11.74 19.52 5.55
N ASP A 118 -11.39 20.78 5.84
CA ASP A 118 -10.41 21.58 5.10
C ASP A 118 -8.97 21.51 5.66
N LEU A 119 -8.71 20.71 6.68
CA LEU A 119 -7.36 20.46 7.18
C LEU A 119 -6.52 19.69 6.15
N ASP A 120 -5.26 20.09 6.01
CA ASP A 120 -4.31 19.38 5.13
C ASP A 120 -3.77 18.12 5.80
N SER A 121 -3.89 16.98 5.12
CA SER A 121 -3.45 15.68 5.65
C SER A 121 -1.98 15.34 5.34
N ALA A 122 -1.25 16.14 4.58
CA ALA A 122 0.07 15.78 4.06
C ALA A 122 1.12 15.48 5.13
N ALA A 123 1.03 16.13 6.30
CA ALA A 123 1.93 15.90 7.43
C ALA A 123 1.62 14.63 8.22
N HIS A 124 0.42 14.07 8.07
CA HIS A 124 -0.13 13.00 8.91
C HIS A 124 -0.36 11.68 8.17
N THR A 125 -0.05 11.64 6.86
CA THR A 125 -0.26 10.48 6.00
C THR A 125 1.04 9.97 5.38
N MET A 126 1.00 8.74 4.92
CA MET A 126 2.07 8.10 4.16
C MET A 126 2.26 8.76 2.79
N LYS A 127 3.40 8.51 2.16
CA LYS A 127 3.71 8.94 0.80
C LYS A 127 4.09 7.74 -0.06
N SER A 128 3.62 7.73 -1.30
CA SER A 128 4.09 6.77 -2.31
C SER A 128 5.53 7.09 -2.70
N ALA A 129 6.31 6.08 -3.07
CA ALA A 129 7.68 6.26 -3.53
C ALA A 129 7.90 5.64 -4.91
N VAL A 130 8.62 6.35 -5.76
CA VAL A 130 9.05 5.85 -7.08
C VAL A 130 10.11 4.78 -6.89
N ILE A 131 9.98 3.65 -7.57
CA ILE A 131 10.97 2.58 -7.53
C ILE A 131 11.71 2.44 -8.86
N ASN A 132 12.92 1.89 -8.80
CA ASN A 132 13.55 1.28 -9.96
C ASN A 132 12.95 -0.13 -10.12
N PRO A 133 12.24 -0.44 -11.22
CA PRO A 133 11.63 -1.75 -11.42
C PRO A 133 12.64 -2.87 -11.68
N TYR A 134 13.86 -2.50 -12.05
CA TYR A 134 14.91 -3.47 -12.33
C TYR A 134 15.35 -4.19 -11.05
N PHE A 135 15.44 -5.51 -11.15
CA PHE A 135 16.02 -6.39 -10.14
C PHE A 135 16.70 -7.57 -10.83
N ASP A 136 17.93 -7.88 -10.44
CA ASP A 136 18.66 -9.00 -11.01
C ASP A 136 18.18 -10.34 -10.42
N TRP A 137 17.26 -10.97 -11.11
CA TRP A 137 16.81 -12.32 -10.77
C TRP A 137 17.83 -13.40 -11.12
N GLY A 138 18.81 -13.12 -11.99
CA GLY A 138 19.80 -14.09 -12.46
C GLY A 138 19.13 -15.31 -13.09
N ASN A 139 19.42 -16.49 -12.54
CA ASN A 139 18.85 -17.77 -12.97
C ASN A 139 17.68 -18.23 -12.10
N ASP A 140 17.00 -17.31 -11.40
CA ASP A 140 15.89 -17.66 -10.53
C ASP A 140 14.76 -18.32 -11.32
N GLN A 141 14.20 -19.38 -10.76
CA GLN A 141 13.07 -20.11 -11.33
C GLN A 141 12.11 -20.51 -10.20
N HIS A 142 10.82 -20.43 -10.49
CA HIS A 142 9.80 -20.93 -9.59
C HIS A 142 9.94 -22.45 -9.42
N PRO A 143 9.94 -23.02 -8.20
CA PRO A 143 10.19 -24.44 -7.94
C PRO A 143 9.16 -25.39 -8.54
N TYR A 144 7.88 -24.97 -8.70
CA TYR A 144 6.79 -25.78 -9.25
C TYR A 144 6.58 -27.12 -8.51
N ILE A 145 6.45 -27.07 -7.19
CA ILE A 145 6.21 -28.25 -6.36
C ILE A 145 4.80 -28.82 -6.62
N PRO A 146 4.65 -30.13 -6.94
CA PRO A 146 3.33 -30.74 -7.11
C PRO A 146 2.50 -30.68 -5.81
N TYR A 147 1.18 -30.48 -5.91
CA TYR A 147 0.30 -30.39 -4.74
C TYR A 147 0.42 -31.55 -3.75
N HIS A 148 0.59 -32.77 -4.25
CA HIS A 148 0.69 -33.97 -3.40
C HIS A 148 2.02 -34.08 -2.64
N ASP A 149 3.04 -33.29 -3.04
CA ASP A 149 4.34 -33.19 -2.36
C ASP A 149 4.48 -31.89 -1.55
N SER A 150 3.44 -31.02 -1.56
CA SER A 150 3.50 -29.71 -0.93
C SER A 150 3.30 -29.81 0.58
N VAL A 151 4.20 -29.18 1.33
CA VAL A 151 4.11 -28.92 2.76
C VAL A 151 4.20 -27.43 2.96
N ILE A 152 3.07 -26.79 3.29
CA ILE A 152 2.94 -25.33 3.44
C ILE A 152 3.15 -24.97 4.91
N TYR A 153 4.00 -23.98 5.17
CA TYR A 153 4.24 -23.41 6.48
C TYR A 153 3.83 -21.96 6.51
N GLU A 154 2.75 -21.63 7.24
CA GLU A 154 2.32 -20.25 7.44
C GLU A 154 3.25 -19.55 8.43
N ALA A 155 3.73 -18.36 8.07
CA ALA A 155 4.65 -17.58 8.88
C ALA A 155 4.33 -16.08 8.85
N HIS A 156 4.55 -15.42 9.98
CA HIS A 156 4.56 -13.97 10.08
C HIS A 156 5.99 -13.45 9.93
N VAL A 157 6.23 -12.48 9.04
CA VAL A 157 7.60 -11.97 8.76
C VAL A 157 8.33 -11.59 10.05
N ARG A 158 7.73 -10.74 10.88
CA ARG A 158 8.33 -10.33 12.15
C ARG A 158 8.37 -11.47 13.17
N GLY A 159 7.27 -12.22 13.32
CA GLY A 159 7.14 -13.26 14.33
C GLY A 159 8.14 -14.39 14.17
N MET A 160 8.48 -14.75 12.95
CA MET A 160 9.39 -15.86 12.65
C MET A 160 10.82 -15.62 13.14
N THR A 161 11.29 -14.39 13.13
CA THR A 161 12.72 -14.10 13.41
C THR A 161 12.98 -13.14 14.56
N ASN A 162 11.97 -12.44 15.08
CA ASN A 162 12.16 -11.39 16.08
C ASN A 162 12.87 -11.86 17.36
N LEU A 163 12.62 -13.09 17.76
CA LEU A 163 13.25 -13.73 18.94
C LEU A 163 14.30 -14.78 18.56
N ASN A 164 14.63 -14.95 17.29
CA ASN A 164 15.60 -15.94 16.83
C ASN A 164 17.02 -15.41 17.03
N MET A 165 17.77 -16.03 17.94
CA MET A 165 19.13 -15.62 18.30
C MET A 165 20.16 -15.96 17.21
N ASP A 166 19.85 -16.87 16.28
CA ASP A 166 20.72 -17.23 15.15
C ASP A 166 20.65 -16.20 14.01
N VAL A 167 19.68 -15.27 14.07
CA VAL A 167 19.53 -14.17 13.12
C VAL A 167 20.19 -12.90 13.71
N PRO A 168 21.01 -12.15 12.95
CA PRO A 168 21.59 -10.90 13.40
C PRO A 168 20.54 -9.90 13.90
N PRO A 169 20.78 -9.17 15.01
CA PRO A 169 19.77 -8.31 15.64
C PRO A 169 19.19 -7.23 14.72
N ASP A 170 20.02 -6.69 13.81
CA ASP A 170 19.70 -5.61 12.89
C ASP A 170 18.73 -5.99 11.76
N ILE A 171 18.61 -7.30 11.48
CA ILE A 171 17.68 -7.81 10.46
C ILE A 171 16.55 -8.66 11.04
N ARG A 172 16.45 -8.84 12.36
CA ARG A 172 15.34 -9.59 12.98
C ARG A 172 14.01 -8.92 12.69
N GLY A 173 13.01 -9.74 12.39
CA GLY A 173 11.65 -9.26 12.11
C GLY A 173 11.48 -8.61 10.74
N THR A 174 12.45 -8.78 9.82
CA THR A 174 12.43 -8.20 8.49
C THR A 174 12.46 -9.26 7.38
N TYR A 175 12.28 -8.84 6.12
CA TYR A 175 12.44 -9.73 4.95
C TYR A 175 13.84 -10.33 4.88
N ALA A 176 14.89 -9.53 5.16
CA ALA A 176 16.28 -10.02 5.21
C ALA A 176 16.47 -11.06 6.31
N GLY A 177 15.87 -10.85 7.48
CA GLY A 177 15.89 -11.82 8.57
C GLY A 177 15.20 -13.12 8.21
N LEU A 178 14.06 -13.04 7.51
CA LEU A 178 13.34 -14.23 7.05
C LEU A 178 14.14 -15.01 6.00
N ALA A 179 14.94 -14.32 5.17
CA ALA A 179 15.85 -14.90 4.19
C ALA A 179 17.17 -15.45 4.79
N HIS A 180 17.38 -15.30 6.12
CA HIS A 180 18.62 -15.74 6.74
C HIS A 180 18.81 -17.26 6.61
N PRO A 181 20.02 -17.76 6.31
CA PRO A 181 20.26 -19.20 6.08
C PRO A 181 19.76 -20.10 7.20
N SER A 182 19.89 -19.70 8.46
CA SER A 182 19.40 -20.51 9.61
C SER A 182 17.89 -20.75 9.57
N VAL A 183 17.11 -19.77 9.09
CA VAL A 183 15.64 -19.89 8.94
C VAL A 183 15.30 -20.84 7.80
N ILE A 184 15.93 -20.64 6.64
CA ILE A 184 15.74 -21.48 5.45
C ILE A 184 16.11 -22.93 5.74
N GLU A 185 17.27 -23.17 6.39
CA GLU A 185 17.72 -24.53 6.77
C GLU A 185 16.78 -25.19 7.78
N TYR A 186 16.24 -24.43 8.73
CA TYR A 186 15.25 -24.92 9.68
C TYR A 186 14.00 -25.42 8.95
N LEU A 187 13.43 -24.61 8.05
CA LEU A 187 12.26 -24.99 7.27
C LEU A 187 12.53 -26.21 6.37
N LYS A 188 13.71 -26.28 5.75
CA LYS A 188 14.12 -27.46 4.95
C LYS A 188 14.19 -28.72 5.79
N LYS A 189 14.74 -28.65 7.02
CA LYS A 189 14.80 -29.79 7.95
C LYS A 189 13.41 -30.27 8.38
N LEU A 190 12.42 -29.37 8.43
CA LEU A 190 11.02 -29.73 8.67
C LEU A 190 10.34 -30.36 7.46
N GLY A 191 10.95 -30.32 6.29
CA GLY A 191 10.35 -30.80 5.04
C GLY A 191 9.38 -29.81 4.39
N VAL A 192 9.44 -28.53 4.77
CA VAL A 192 8.62 -27.45 4.18
C VAL A 192 9.02 -27.24 2.73
N THR A 193 8.03 -27.16 1.86
CA THR A 193 8.21 -26.89 0.41
C THR A 193 7.67 -25.53 -0.01
N ALA A 194 6.82 -24.91 0.78
CA ALA A 194 6.32 -23.55 0.56
C ALA A 194 6.19 -22.81 1.88
N ILE A 195 6.63 -21.56 1.91
CA ILE A 195 6.32 -20.62 2.99
C ILE A 195 5.15 -19.75 2.56
N GLU A 196 4.10 -19.72 3.38
CA GLU A 196 2.96 -18.80 3.21
C GLU A 196 3.13 -17.63 4.17
N LEU A 197 3.25 -16.43 3.63
CA LEU A 197 3.43 -15.24 4.44
C LEU A 197 2.09 -14.60 4.77
N MET A 198 1.78 -14.44 6.07
CA MET A 198 0.72 -13.54 6.51
C MET A 198 0.88 -12.18 5.85
N PRO A 199 -0.17 -11.34 5.76
CA PRO A 199 -0.18 -10.18 4.87
C PRO A 199 1.08 -9.33 4.90
N ILE A 200 1.70 -9.18 3.73
CA ILE A 200 2.90 -8.35 3.50
C ILE A 200 2.61 -7.11 2.65
N HIS A 201 1.39 -6.96 2.14
CA HIS A 201 0.99 -5.71 1.51
C HIS A 201 1.04 -4.57 2.53
N GLN A 202 1.33 -3.35 2.06
CA GLN A 202 1.35 -2.20 2.96
C GLN A 202 -0.02 -2.05 3.64
N PHE A 203 -0.03 -2.15 4.96
CA PHE A 203 -1.20 -2.00 5.81
C PHE A 203 -1.05 -0.85 6.80
N VAL A 204 -2.14 -0.49 7.43
CA VAL A 204 -2.24 0.63 8.37
C VAL A 204 -2.49 0.11 9.78
N ASN A 205 -1.92 0.77 10.78
CA ASN A 205 -2.25 0.54 12.17
C ASN A 205 -3.56 1.25 12.52
N ASP A 206 -4.47 0.53 13.16
CA ASP A 206 -5.72 1.09 13.65
C ASP A 206 -5.45 2.12 14.75
N SER A 207 -6.17 3.25 14.77
CA SER A 207 -5.96 4.34 15.72
C SER A 207 -6.09 3.88 17.19
N PHE A 208 -7.04 2.98 17.48
CA PHE A 208 -7.19 2.43 18.83
C PHE A 208 -6.00 1.57 19.32
N LEU A 209 -5.24 0.98 18.38
CA LEU A 209 -3.98 0.28 18.68
C LEU A 209 -2.86 1.27 18.93
N GLN A 210 -2.76 2.31 18.09
CA GLN A 210 -1.75 3.38 18.22
C GLN A 210 -1.89 4.12 19.57
N GLU A 211 -3.11 4.45 19.99
CA GLU A 211 -3.39 5.03 21.32
C GLU A 211 -2.86 4.19 22.49
N LYS A 212 -2.75 2.88 22.30
CA LYS A 212 -2.23 1.93 23.29
C LYS A 212 -0.74 1.60 23.11
N GLY A 213 -0.07 2.26 22.16
CA GLY A 213 1.32 1.94 21.79
C GLY A 213 1.50 0.56 21.15
N LEU A 214 0.42 0.03 20.56
CA LEU A 214 0.40 -1.26 19.86
C LEU A 214 0.39 -1.06 18.34
N SER A 215 0.72 -2.10 17.61
CA SER A 215 0.64 -2.15 16.14
C SER A 215 -0.29 -3.28 15.70
N ASN A 216 -0.86 -3.14 14.48
CA ASN A 216 -1.57 -4.23 13.85
C ASN A 216 -0.57 -5.34 13.52
N TYR A 217 -0.70 -6.49 14.20
CA TYR A 217 0.25 -7.60 14.05
C TYR A 217 -0.05 -8.43 12.81
N TRP A 218 -1.32 -8.72 12.53
CA TRP A 218 -1.68 -9.63 11.44
C TRP A 218 -1.62 -9.00 10.05
N GLY A 219 -1.80 -7.68 9.94
CA GLY A 219 -1.70 -6.95 8.68
C GLY A 219 -2.96 -6.97 7.80
N TYR A 220 -4.11 -7.44 8.31
CA TYR A 220 -5.39 -7.47 7.57
C TYR A 220 -6.08 -6.10 7.53
N ASN A 221 -5.33 -5.04 7.22
CA ASN A 221 -5.82 -3.66 7.09
C ASN A 221 -5.07 -2.95 5.95
N THR A 222 -5.13 -3.54 4.76
CA THR A 222 -4.35 -3.17 3.58
C THR A 222 -4.77 -1.83 3.01
N ILE A 223 -3.77 -1.04 2.55
CA ILE A 223 -3.97 0.18 1.76
C ILE A 223 -3.15 0.16 0.46
N GLY A 224 -1.97 -0.43 0.45
CA GLY A 224 -1.09 -0.51 -0.72
C GLY A 224 -0.96 -1.92 -1.26
N PHE A 225 -1.84 -2.30 -2.19
CA PHE A 225 -1.93 -3.67 -2.72
C PHE A 225 -0.75 -4.11 -3.60
N PHE A 226 0.13 -3.19 -4.01
CA PHE A 226 1.30 -3.47 -4.85
C PHE A 226 2.62 -3.15 -4.16
N ALA A 227 2.57 -2.73 -2.89
CA ALA A 227 3.73 -2.33 -2.10
C ALA A 227 3.96 -3.32 -0.95
N PRO A 228 5.19 -3.82 -0.75
CA PRO A 228 5.51 -4.58 0.46
C PRO A 228 5.50 -3.65 1.68
N HIS A 229 5.05 -4.19 2.83
CA HIS A 229 4.95 -3.43 4.07
C HIS A 229 6.31 -2.90 4.52
N ASN A 230 6.40 -1.59 4.66
CA ASN A 230 7.65 -0.88 4.92
C ASN A 230 8.32 -1.27 6.25
N ALA A 231 7.53 -1.50 7.31
CA ALA A 231 8.05 -1.88 8.63
C ALA A 231 8.70 -3.28 8.69
N TYR A 232 8.63 -4.06 7.61
CA TYR A 232 9.34 -5.34 7.48
C TYR A 232 10.65 -5.22 6.70
N SER A 233 11.08 -4.00 6.37
CA SER A 233 12.37 -3.74 5.72
C SER A 233 13.43 -3.37 6.74
N SER A 234 14.66 -3.85 6.53
CA SER A 234 15.87 -3.42 7.24
C SER A 234 16.70 -2.42 6.44
N SER A 235 16.38 -2.22 5.16
CA SER A 235 17.21 -1.48 4.21
C SER A 235 16.67 -0.09 3.83
N GLY A 236 15.45 0.26 4.23
CA GLY A 236 14.81 1.55 3.94
C GLY A 236 13.37 1.41 3.45
N GLU A 237 12.72 2.57 3.18
CA GLU A 237 11.30 2.66 2.86
C GLU A 237 11.00 3.35 1.52
N ARG A 238 12.02 3.78 0.76
CA ARG A 238 11.87 4.52 -0.51
C ARG A 238 12.09 3.68 -1.77
N GLY A 239 11.82 2.37 -1.65
CA GLY A 239 11.96 1.38 -2.71
C GLY A 239 12.89 0.23 -2.33
N GLU A 240 13.73 0.40 -1.30
CA GLU A 240 14.65 -0.63 -0.79
C GLU A 240 13.87 -1.85 -0.29
N GLN A 241 12.74 -1.65 0.39
CA GLN A 241 11.85 -2.73 0.84
C GLN A 241 11.42 -3.67 -0.30
N VAL A 242 11.28 -3.13 -1.52
CA VAL A 242 10.92 -3.94 -2.70
C VAL A 242 12.06 -4.88 -3.08
N ASN A 243 13.29 -4.37 -3.07
CA ASN A 243 14.48 -5.16 -3.39
C ASN A 243 14.77 -6.19 -2.30
N GLU A 244 14.59 -5.83 -1.03
CA GLU A 244 14.77 -6.74 0.10
C GLU A 244 13.76 -7.89 0.03
N PHE A 245 12.49 -7.59 -0.24
CA PHE A 245 11.44 -8.60 -0.45
C PHE A 245 11.77 -9.52 -1.65
N LYS A 246 12.17 -8.96 -2.79
CA LYS A 246 12.56 -9.76 -3.96
C LYS A 246 13.78 -10.65 -3.67
N ALA A 247 14.76 -10.14 -2.93
CA ALA A 247 15.93 -10.91 -2.51
C ALA A 247 15.54 -12.07 -1.60
N MET A 248 14.59 -11.86 -0.68
CA MET A 248 14.02 -12.93 0.14
C MET A 248 13.37 -14.01 -0.72
N VAL A 249 12.47 -13.64 -1.66
CA VAL A 249 11.82 -14.60 -2.57
C VAL A 249 12.86 -15.41 -3.33
N LYS A 250 13.86 -14.74 -3.90
CA LYS A 250 14.96 -15.38 -4.61
C LYS A 250 15.72 -16.39 -3.74
N ALA A 251 15.96 -16.07 -2.46
CA ALA A 251 16.61 -16.98 -1.52
C ALA A 251 15.79 -18.26 -1.26
N TYR A 252 14.46 -18.13 -1.10
CA TYR A 252 13.57 -19.27 -0.94
C TYR A 252 13.52 -20.13 -2.21
N HIS A 253 13.38 -19.54 -3.40
CA HIS A 253 13.42 -20.27 -4.67
C HIS A 253 14.73 -21.04 -4.85
N HIS A 254 15.87 -20.43 -4.54
CA HIS A 254 17.18 -21.11 -4.58
C HIS A 254 17.28 -22.28 -3.61
N ALA A 255 16.53 -22.23 -2.50
CA ALA A 255 16.44 -23.31 -1.55
C ALA A 255 15.46 -24.42 -1.96
N GLY A 256 14.75 -24.26 -3.10
CA GLY A 256 13.72 -25.15 -3.60
C GLY A 256 12.38 -25.03 -2.89
N MET A 257 12.10 -23.86 -2.29
CA MET A 257 10.84 -23.56 -1.61
C MET A 257 10.08 -22.46 -2.35
N GLU A 258 8.78 -22.62 -2.46
CA GLU A 258 7.85 -21.64 -2.99
C GLU A 258 7.52 -20.56 -1.94
N VAL A 259 7.09 -19.39 -2.40
CA VAL A 259 6.58 -18.30 -1.53
C VAL A 259 5.14 -18.02 -1.91
N ILE A 260 4.23 -18.14 -0.95
CA ILE A 260 2.81 -17.84 -1.07
C ILE A 260 2.54 -16.56 -0.28
N LEU A 261 1.72 -15.66 -0.83
CA LEU A 261 1.32 -14.44 -0.17
C LEU A 261 -0.15 -14.54 0.24
N ASP A 262 -0.44 -14.36 1.53
CA ASP A 262 -1.78 -14.13 2.01
C ASP A 262 -2.23 -12.72 1.62
N VAL A 263 -3.36 -12.60 0.94
CA VAL A 263 -3.85 -11.35 0.36
C VAL A 263 -5.27 -11.04 0.80
N VAL A 264 -5.55 -9.75 1.04
CA VAL A 264 -6.85 -9.26 1.49
C VAL A 264 -7.40 -8.28 0.47
N TYR A 265 -8.29 -8.74 -0.41
CA TYR A 265 -8.89 -7.90 -1.45
C TYR A 265 -10.35 -7.49 -1.15
N ASN A 266 -10.93 -7.98 -0.05
CA ASN A 266 -12.33 -7.74 0.29
C ASN A 266 -12.56 -6.42 1.04
N HIS A 267 -11.53 -5.80 1.62
CA HIS A 267 -11.63 -4.51 2.30
C HIS A 267 -10.30 -3.76 2.27
N THR A 268 -10.32 -2.49 2.68
CA THR A 268 -9.14 -1.63 2.79
C THR A 268 -9.10 -0.91 4.14
N ALA A 269 -7.94 -0.31 4.47
CA ALA A 269 -7.76 0.52 5.65
C ALA A 269 -8.62 1.80 5.67
N GLU A 270 -9.24 2.19 4.56
CA GLU A 270 -10.17 3.32 4.52
C GLU A 270 -11.51 3.01 5.19
N GLY A 271 -11.78 1.73 5.50
CA GLY A 271 -12.95 1.30 6.24
C GLY A 271 -14.27 1.70 5.57
N ASN A 272 -15.28 2.07 6.38
CA ASN A 272 -16.59 2.49 5.90
C ASN A 272 -16.61 3.97 5.46
N HIS A 273 -17.81 4.50 5.20
CA HIS A 273 -18.03 5.91 4.84
C HIS A 273 -17.50 6.91 5.88
N MET A 274 -17.30 6.48 7.11
CA MET A 274 -16.73 7.26 8.22
C MET A 274 -15.23 7.01 8.44
N GLY A 275 -14.60 6.14 7.69
CA GLY A 275 -13.17 5.89 7.79
C GLY A 275 -12.32 7.00 7.14
N PRO A 276 -10.99 6.95 7.31
CA PRO A 276 -10.08 7.96 6.75
C PRO A 276 -10.11 7.96 5.23
N THR A 277 -9.61 9.04 4.65
CA THR A 277 -9.43 9.22 3.19
C THR A 277 -7.95 9.22 2.90
N LEU A 278 -7.44 8.08 2.45
CA LEU A 278 -6.01 7.83 2.29
C LEU A 278 -5.59 7.63 0.84
N SER A 279 -6.49 7.11 -0.03
CA SER A 279 -6.21 6.74 -1.41
C SER A 279 -7.51 6.70 -2.23
N PHE A 280 -8.09 5.51 -2.40
CA PHE A 280 -9.21 5.16 -3.28
C PHE A 280 -10.43 6.06 -3.11
N LYS A 281 -10.83 6.28 -1.86
CA LYS A 281 -12.01 7.05 -1.47
C LYS A 281 -11.95 8.50 -1.98
N GLY A 282 -10.80 9.13 -1.87
CA GLY A 282 -10.58 10.51 -2.31
C GLY A 282 -10.32 10.65 -3.81
N ILE A 283 -9.86 9.57 -4.47
CA ILE A 283 -9.57 9.58 -5.91
C ILE A 283 -10.85 9.38 -6.73
N ASP A 284 -11.58 8.31 -6.46
CA ASP A 284 -12.84 7.99 -7.13
C ASP A 284 -13.60 6.91 -6.34
N ASN A 285 -14.32 7.33 -5.33
CA ASN A 285 -14.96 6.42 -4.38
C ASN A 285 -15.85 5.35 -5.07
N ALA A 286 -16.67 5.75 -6.03
CA ALA A 286 -17.61 4.86 -6.69
C ALA A 286 -16.96 3.89 -7.69
N SER A 287 -15.77 4.23 -8.22
CA SER A 287 -15.04 3.35 -9.12
C SER A 287 -14.22 2.31 -8.38
N TYR A 288 -13.73 2.63 -7.17
CA TYR A 288 -12.88 1.73 -6.38
C TYR A 288 -13.66 0.92 -5.34
N TYR A 289 -14.82 1.42 -4.87
CA TYR A 289 -15.64 0.74 -3.88
C TYR A 289 -17.03 0.40 -4.41
N ARG A 290 -17.55 -0.73 -3.98
CA ARG A 290 -18.93 -1.12 -4.27
C ARG A 290 -19.89 -0.44 -3.30
N LEU A 291 -20.61 0.55 -3.79
CA LEU A 291 -21.62 1.28 -3.02
C LEU A 291 -22.95 0.57 -2.99
N VAL A 292 -23.76 0.83 -1.96
CA VAL A 292 -25.11 0.27 -1.82
C VAL A 292 -26.03 0.92 -2.86
N GLU A 293 -26.75 0.13 -3.63
CA GLU A 293 -27.73 0.64 -4.61
C GLU A 293 -28.89 1.35 -3.89
N GLY A 294 -29.12 2.60 -4.27
CA GLY A 294 -30.14 3.46 -3.63
C GLY A 294 -29.69 4.13 -2.33
N ASP A 295 -28.49 3.84 -1.82
CA ASP A 295 -27.88 4.45 -0.64
C ASP A 295 -26.37 4.58 -0.82
N GLN A 296 -25.94 5.41 -1.75
CA GLN A 296 -24.54 5.54 -2.20
C GLN A 296 -23.59 6.12 -1.15
N GLN A 297 -24.11 6.60 -0.04
CA GLN A 297 -23.30 7.01 1.10
C GLN A 297 -22.56 5.80 1.72
N HIS A 298 -23.19 4.61 1.67
CA HIS A 298 -22.71 3.39 2.33
C HIS A 298 -22.07 2.42 1.36
N TYR A 299 -21.15 1.60 1.89
CA TYR A 299 -20.50 0.54 1.14
C TYR A 299 -21.25 -0.78 1.30
N PHE A 300 -21.25 -1.58 0.24
CA PHE A 300 -21.82 -2.92 0.28
C PHE A 300 -20.98 -3.80 1.20
N ASP A 301 -21.59 -4.31 2.28
CA ASP A 301 -20.93 -5.16 3.27
C ASP A 301 -21.28 -6.64 3.01
N THR A 302 -20.24 -7.48 2.89
CA THR A 302 -20.37 -8.93 2.73
C THR A 302 -19.96 -9.70 3.98
N CYS A 303 -20.19 -9.13 5.18
CA CYS A 303 -19.89 -9.74 6.49
C CYS A 303 -18.44 -9.58 7.01
N LEU A 304 -17.56 -8.90 6.29
CA LEU A 304 -16.20 -8.57 6.73
C LEU A 304 -15.91 -7.06 6.65
N LEU A 305 -16.91 -6.29 6.94
CA LEU A 305 -16.90 -4.85 7.22
C LEU A 305 -16.71 -3.89 6.04
N TYR A 306 -16.08 -4.19 4.91
CA TYR A 306 -15.92 -3.19 3.83
C TYR A 306 -15.44 -3.85 2.54
N THR A 307 -16.21 -3.76 1.48
CA THR A 307 -15.84 -4.39 0.22
C THR A 307 -15.28 -3.39 -0.77
N SER A 308 -14.04 -3.61 -1.18
CA SER A 308 -13.63 -3.24 -2.53
C SER A 308 -14.34 -4.14 -3.55
N PRO A 309 -14.58 -3.70 -4.81
CA PRO A 309 -15.06 -4.61 -5.83
C PRO A 309 -14.09 -5.77 -5.93
N SER A 310 -14.59 -6.99 -5.74
CA SER A 310 -13.82 -8.17 -6.09
C SER A 310 -13.50 -8.12 -7.59
N PRO A 311 -12.26 -8.42 -8.00
CA PRO A 311 -11.91 -8.46 -9.42
C PRO A 311 -12.76 -9.45 -10.19
#